data_0fa3a485d1129670344a7e6d69ad9a18
#
_entry.id   0fa3a485d1129670344a7e6d69ad9a18
#
_cell.length_a   1.000
_cell.length_b   1.000
_cell.length_c   1.000
_cell.angle_alpha   90.00
_cell.angle_beta   90.00
_cell.angle_gamma   90.00
#
_symmetry.space_group_name_H-M   'P 1'
#
loop_
_entity.id
_entity.type
_entity.pdbx_description
1 polymer ?
#
loop_
_entity_poly.entity_id
_entity_poly.type
_entity_poly.pdbx_seq_one_letter_code
_entity_poly.pdbx_strand_id
1 'polypeptide(L)'
;MEQINTEIAKKSSNIIYLDFEDRAVTSNLTSWQDIVDYIDNNRDTNELCYVFLDEIQTIDNWSVACKTLRKHNCSLFITGSNSKLLSREFTKELSGRYVAFHIRPFVYRELYEYGKELNKKISLTDYLVWGGFPKRIEFDSLEAQKRYLNDLDETIVSNDIINRYKIRKSEDFKKVVNFILISNARNYSVKSICDYMNTHGTKCSINTVKKWIAI
;
A
#
# COMPACT_ATOMS: atom_id res chain seq x y z
N MET A 1 -8.97 -0.34 7.66
CA MET A 1 -9.21 -1.51 8.53
C MET A 1 -9.84 -1.11 9.85
N GLU A 2 -9.21 -0.25 10.64
CA GLU A 2 -9.69 0.16 11.97
C GLU A 2 -11.14 0.67 11.98
N GLN A 3 -11.51 1.53 11.04
CA GLN A 3 -12.88 2.03 10.94
C GLN A 3 -13.90 0.93 10.63
N ILE A 4 -13.57 0.00 9.74
CA ILE A 4 -14.44 -1.15 9.41
C ILE A 4 -14.57 -2.07 10.62
N ASN A 5 -13.45 -2.32 11.32
CA ASN A 5 -13.44 -3.09 12.55
C ASN A 5 -14.37 -2.45 13.60
N THR A 6 -14.27 -1.14 13.81
CA THR A 6 -15.12 -0.39 14.75
C THR A 6 -16.62 -0.51 14.41
N GLU A 7 -16.99 -0.45 13.14
CA GLU A 7 -18.39 -0.60 12.72
C GLU A 7 -18.91 -2.03 12.91
N ILE A 8 -18.07 -3.04 12.70
CA ILE A 8 -18.41 -4.45 12.94
C ILE A 8 -18.50 -4.73 14.43
N ALA A 9 -17.59 -4.19 15.25
CA ALA A 9 -17.56 -4.38 16.71
C ALA A 9 -18.85 -3.88 17.40
N LYS A 10 -19.58 -2.96 16.78
CA LYS A 10 -20.91 -2.57 17.24
C LYS A 10 -21.96 -3.68 17.11
N LYS A 11 -21.72 -4.72 16.31
CA LYS A 11 -22.66 -5.76 15.93
C LYS A 11 -22.23 -7.16 16.35
N SER A 12 -20.96 -7.40 16.52
CA SER A 12 -20.40 -8.70 16.88
C SER A 12 -19.14 -8.51 17.74
N SER A 13 -18.94 -9.40 18.69
CA SER A 13 -17.70 -9.52 19.47
C SER A 13 -16.72 -10.55 18.90
N ASN A 14 -17.16 -11.37 17.92
CA ASN A 14 -16.35 -12.41 17.29
C ASN A 14 -15.48 -11.80 16.19
N ILE A 15 -14.48 -11.02 16.60
CA ILE A 15 -13.60 -10.24 15.73
C ILE A 15 -12.15 -10.56 16.09
N ILE A 16 -11.34 -10.85 15.07
CA ILE A 16 -9.90 -11.06 15.20
C ILE A 16 -9.18 -10.08 14.26
N TYR A 17 -8.25 -9.32 14.80
CA TYR A 17 -7.39 -8.40 14.05
C TYR A 17 -5.93 -8.82 14.20
N LEU A 18 -5.24 -9.02 13.09
CA LEU A 18 -3.82 -9.39 13.02
C LEU A 18 -3.10 -8.42 12.08
N ASP A 19 -2.13 -7.70 12.61
CA ASP A 19 -1.23 -6.82 11.89
C ASP A 19 0.12 -7.53 11.68
N PHE A 20 0.46 -7.85 10.45
CA PHE A 20 1.69 -8.56 10.11
C PHE A 20 2.91 -7.64 9.94
N GLU A 21 2.79 -6.34 10.21
CA GLU A 21 3.92 -5.45 10.48
C GLU A 21 4.32 -5.47 11.96
N ASP A 22 3.41 -5.89 12.86
CA ASP A 22 3.73 -6.02 14.28
C ASP A 22 4.62 -7.24 14.54
N ARG A 23 5.79 -7.01 15.17
CA ARG A 23 6.73 -8.07 15.56
C ARG A 23 6.13 -9.03 16.58
N ALA A 24 5.23 -8.59 17.45
CA ALA A 24 4.56 -9.45 18.40
C ALA A 24 3.69 -10.52 17.70
N VAL A 25 3.07 -10.16 16.59
CA VAL A 25 2.30 -11.07 15.74
C VAL A 25 3.24 -11.97 14.93
N THR A 26 4.19 -11.39 14.19
CA THR A 26 5.05 -12.12 13.26
C THR A 26 6.06 -13.05 13.93
N SER A 27 6.41 -12.84 15.20
CA SER A 27 7.26 -13.77 15.94
C SER A 27 6.54 -15.07 16.32
N ASN A 28 5.22 -15.07 16.37
CA ASN A 28 4.40 -16.23 16.76
C ASN A 28 3.65 -16.86 15.58
N LEU A 29 3.34 -16.08 14.55
CA LEU A 29 2.60 -16.50 13.36
C LEU A 29 3.51 -16.41 12.13
N THR A 30 4.31 -17.45 11.90
CA THR A 30 5.34 -17.48 10.86
C THR A 30 4.91 -18.18 9.58
N SER A 31 3.85 -18.96 9.66
CA SER A 31 3.29 -19.74 8.55
C SER A 31 1.79 -19.52 8.38
N TRP A 32 1.28 -19.91 7.22
CA TRP A 32 -0.16 -19.87 6.99
C TRP A 32 -0.94 -20.82 7.93
N GLN A 33 -0.34 -21.91 8.37
CA GLN A 33 -0.92 -22.84 9.34
C GLN A 33 -1.10 -22.17 10.69
N ASP A 34 -0.06 -21.48 11.19
CA ASP A 34 -0.11 -20.78 12.48
C ASP A 34 -1.26 -19.75 12.50
N ILE A 35 -1.52 -19.09 11.38
CA ILE A 35 -2.63 -18.12 11.24
C ILE A 35 -3.98 -18.83 11.39
N VAL A 36 -4.15 -19.95 10.69
CA VAL A 36 -5.40 -20.73 10.76
C VAL A 36 -5.63 -21.26 12.17
N ASP A 37 -4.62 -21.87 12.77
CA ASP A 37 -4.69 -22.45 14.12
C ASP A 37 -4.97 -21.37 15.17
N TYR A 38 -4.32 -20.21 15.06
CA TYR A 38 -4.58 -19.08 15.95
C TYR A 38 -6.03 -18.60 15.87
N ILE A 39 -6.54 -18.44 14.65
CA ILE A 39 -7.91 -17.95 14.44
C ILE A 39 -8.92 -18.99 14.92
N ASP A 40 -8.73 -20.29 14.63
CA ASP A 40 -9.64 -21.36 15.04
C ASP A 40 -9.66 -21.54 16.56
N ASN A 41 -8.54 -21.29 17.25
CA ASN A 41 -8.47 -21.37 18.72
C ASN A 41 -9.05 -20.15 19.45
N ASN A 42 -9.19 -19.00 18.76
CA ASN A 42 -9.62 -17.75 19.40
C ASN A 42 -10.99 -17.26 18.94
N ARG A 43 -11.62 -17.86 17.95
CA ARG A 43 -12.97 -17.48 17.47
C ARG A 43 -14.06 -18.26 18.16
N ASP A 44 -15.26 -17.70 18.25
CA ASP A 44 -16.48 -18.47 18.49
C ASP A 44 -16.88 -19.19 17.19
N THR A 45 -16.97 -20.52 17.26
CA THR A 45 -17.32 -21.37 16.11
C THR A 45 -18.81 -21.37 15.79
N ASN A 46 -19.67 -20.91 16.71
CA ASN A 46 -21.13 -20.87 16.53
C ASN A 46 -21.60 -19.64 15.75
N GLU A 47 -20.74 -18.60 15.65
CA GLU A 47 -21.05 -17.34 14.99
C GLU A 47 -20.09 -17.06 13.83
N LEU A 48 -20.51 -16.15 12.93
CA LEU A 48 -19.60 -15.63 11.89
C LEU A 48 -18.44 -14.87 12.54
N CYS A 49 -17.22 -15.30 12.27
CA CYS A 49 -16.04 -14.60 12.71
C CYS A 49 -15.58 -13.58 11.66
N TYR A 50 -15.36 -12.34 12.08
CA TYR A 50 -14.77 -11.29 11.25
C TYR A 50 -13.28 -11.23 11.47
N VAL A 51 -12.50 -11.53 10.45
CA VAL A 51 -11.04 -11.61 10.52
C VAL A 51 -10.41 -10.52 9.67
N PHE A 52 -9.59 -9.69 10.29
CA PHE A 52 -8.84 -8.61 9.65
C PHE A 52 -7.36 -8.99 9.62
N LEU A 53 -6.81 -9.10 8.42
CA LEU A 53 -5.43 -9.48 8.16
C LEU A 53 -4.73 -8.32 7.47
N ASP A 54 -3.97 -7.55 8.23
CA ASP A 54 -3.27 -6.36 7.74
C ASP A 54 -1.86 -6.72 7.30
N GLU A 55 -1.45 -6.28 6.09
CA GLU A 55 -0.14 -6.56 5.47
C GLU A 55 0.22 -8.05 5.38
N ILE A 56 -0.77 -8.93 5.17
CA ILE A 56 -0.61 -10.40 5.20
C ILE A 56 0.36 -10.95 4.14
N GLN A 57 0.68 -10.20 3.09
CA GLN A 57 1.59 -10.67 2.04
C GLN A 57 3.03 -10.91 2.51
N THR A 58 3.34 -10.57 3.74
CA THR A 58 4.61 -10.91 4.40
C THR A 58 4.74 -12.39 4.69
N ILE A 59 3.62 -13.11 4.81
CA ILE A 59 3.56 -14.54 5.09
C ILE A 59 3.47 -15.34 3.79
N ASP A 60 4.35 -16.32 3.64
CA ASP A 60 4.30 -17.20 2.47
C ASP A 60 3.03 -18.06 2.46
N ASN A 61 2.48 -18.27 1.27
CA ASN A 61 1.25 -19.04 1.05
C ASN A 61 0.01 -18.55 1.83
N TRP A 62 -0.04 -17.27 2.22
CA TRP A 62 -1.17 -16.68 2.95
C TRP A 62 -2.53 -16.89 2.23
N SER A 63 -2.55 -17.03 0.92
CA SER A 63 -3.78 -17.33 0.15
C SER A 63 -4.40 -18.67 0.54
N VAL A 64 -3.59 -19.62 1.01
CA VAL A 64 -4.07 -20.92 1.51
C VAL A 64 -4.81 -20.73 2.83
N ALA A 65 -4.26 -19.89 3.75
CA ALA A 65 -4.94 -19.53 4.99
C ALA A 65 -6.32 -18.92 4.68
N CYS A 66 -6.41 -17.98 3.76
CA CYS A 66 -7.66 -17.34 3.37
C CYS A 66 -8.68 -18.34 2.83
N LYS A 67 -8.26 -19.29 1.98
CA LYS A 67 -9.14 -20.34 1.46
C LYS A 67 -9.67 -21.27 2.55
N THR A 68 -8.83 -21.59 3.54
CA THR A 68 -9.17 -22.46 4.66
C THR A 68 -10.15 -21.76 5.59
N LEU A 69 -9.84 -20.56 6.05
CA LEU A 69 -10.67 -19.78 6.97
C LEU A 69 -12.07 -19.48 6.41
N ARG A 70 -12.18 -19.25 5.10
CA ARG A 70 -13.50 -19.09 4.47
C ARG A 70 -14.40 -20.31 4.58
N LYS A 71 -13.83 -21.52 4.70
CA LYS A 71 -14.59 -22.74 4.97
C LYS A 71 -14.97 -22.88 6.44
N HIS A 72 -14.29 -22.14 7.31
CA HIS A 72 -14.48 -22.14 8.75
C HIS A 72 -15.44 -21.04 9.24
N ASN A 73 -16.37 -20.60 8.40
CA ASN A 73 -17.33 -19.54 8.72
C ASN A 73 -16.68 -18.21 9.10
N CYS A 74 -15.60 -17.79 8.37
CA CYS A 74 -14.92 -16.53 8.56
C CYS A 74 -15.21 -15.55 7.40
N SER A 75 -15.50 -14.30 7.75
CA SER A 75 -15.53 -13.17 6.82
C SER A 75 -14.16 -12.45 6.86
N LEU A 76 -13.42 -12.46 5.76
CA LEU A 76 -12.04 -11.99 5.73
C LEU A 76 -11.95 -10.59 5.13
N PHE A 77 -11.25 -9.70 5.83
CA PHE A 77 -10.82 -8.38 5.38
C PHE A 77 -9.30 -8.37 5.29
N ILE A 78 -8.77 -8.15 4.10
CA ILE A 78 -7.35 -8.28 3.82
C ILE A 78 -6.86 -6.96 3.29
N THR A 79 -5.77 -6.46 3.83
CA THR A 79 -5.04 -5.32 3.27
C THR A 79 -3.63 -5.71 2.87
N GLY A 80 -3.02 -4.86 2.07
CA GLY A 80 -1.62 -4.94 1.74
C GLY A 80 -1.22 -3.85 0.76
N SER A 81 -0.06 -3.29 0.98
CA SER A 81 0.54 -2.22 0.16
C SER A 81 1.16 -2.75 -1.14
N ASN A 82 1.14 -4.07 -1.36
CA ASN A 82 1.96 -4.72 -2.35
C ASN A 82 1.19 -5.23 -3.57
N SER A 83 1.78 -5.08 -4.77
CA SER A 83 1.32 -5.70 -6.03
C SER A 83 1.20 -7.24 -5.97
N LYS A 84 1.78 -7.91 -4.97
CA LYS A 84 1.55 -9.35 -4.73
C LYS A 84 0.09 -9.67 -4.41
N LEU A 85 -0.64 -8.77 -3.72
CA LEU A 85 -2.09 -8.88 -3.53
C LEU A 85 -2.86 -8.69 -4.83
N LEU A 86 -2.29 -7.95 -5.79
CA LEU A 86 -2.86 -7.72 -7.12
C LEU A 86 -2.31 -8.71 -8.16
N SER A 87 -1.43 -9.64 -7.76
CA SER A 87 -0.82 -10.60 -8.68
C SER A 87 -1.88 -11.48 -9.35
N ARG A 88 -1.61 -11.86 -10.60
CA ARG A 88 -2.48 -12.78 -11.36
C ARG A 88 -2.67 -14.13 -10.64
N GLU A 89 -1.73 -14.51 -9.78
CA GLU A 89 -1.80 -15.74 -8.98
C GLU A 89 -2.90 -15.61 -7.92
N PHE A 90 -2.92 -14.50 -7.17
CA PHE A 90 -3.98 -14.24 -6.20
C PHE A 90 -5.36 -14.15 -6.85
N THR A 91 -5.48 -13.42 -7.95
CA THR A 91 -6.75 -13.30 -8.68
C THR A 91 -7.22 -14.65 -9.25
N LYS A 92 -6.32 -15.54 -9.66
CA LYS A 92 -6.67 -16.91 -10.10
C LYS A 92 -7.12 -17.78 -8.93
N GLU A 93 -6.40 -17.72 -7.81
CA GLU A 93 -6.66 -18.57 -6.65
C GLU A 93 -7.94 -18.24 -5.91
N LEU A 94 -8.32 -16.97 -5.84
CA LEU A 94 -9.57 -16.49 -5.22
C LEU A 94 -10.62 -16.04 -6.24
N SER A 95 -10.44 -16.37 -7.51
CA SER A 95 -11.31 -15.94 -8.62
C SER A 95 -12.80 -16.02 -8.29
N GLY A 96 -13.50 -14.90 -8.46
CA GLY A 96 -14.95 -14.79 -8.23
C GLY A 96 -15.41 -14.84 -6.77
N ARG A 97 -14.48 -14.76 -5.80
CA ARG A 97 -14.77 -14.97 -4.37
C ARG A 97 -14.33 -13.83 -3.46
N TYR A 98 -14.00 -12.67 -4.00
CA TYR A 98 -13.62 -11.49 -3.25
C TYR A 98 -14.14 -10.22 -3.93
N VAL A 99 -14.21 -9.14 -3.17
CA VAL A 99 -14.41 -7.80 -3.67
C VAL A 99 -13.14 -7.00 -3.40
N ALA A 100 -12.56 -6.39 -4.43
CA ALA A 100 -11.36 -5.60 -4.30
C ALA A 100 -11.71 -4.11 -4.21
N PHE A 101 -11.12 -3.43 -3.23
CA PHE A 101 -11.20 -1.99 -3.07
C PHE A 101 -9.80 -1.40 -3.25
N HIS A 102 -9.67 -0.47 -4.18
CA HIS A 102 -8.43 0.28 -4.36
C HIS A 102 -8.51 1.59 -3.57
N ILE A 103 -7.72 1.66 -2.51
CA ILE A 103 -7.59 2.88 -1.72
C ILE A 103 -6.58 3.80 -2.40
N ARG A 104 -7.00 5.02 -2.66
CA ARG A 104 -6.18 6.08 -3.27
C ARG A 104 -6.04 7.24 -2.28
N PRO A 105 -5.03 8.12 -2.47
CA PRO A 105 -5.03 9.40 -1.79
C PRO A 105 -6.37 10.12 -2.01
N PHE A 106 -6.77 10.95 -1.06
CA PHE A 106 -8.05 11.66 -1.11
C PHE A 106 -8.18 12.50 -2.38
N VAL A 107 -9.36 12.49 -2.99
CA VAL A 107 -9.72 13.50 -3.98
C VAL A 107 -9.97 14.84 -3.27
N TYR A 108 -9.99 15.96 -4.02
CA TYR A 108 -10.14 17.29 -3.43
C TYR A 108 -11.33 17.40 -2.47
N ARG A 109 -12.48 16.84 -2.83
CA ARG A 109 -13.67 16.87 -1.99
C ARG A 109 -13.46 16.17 -0.65
N GLU A 110 -12.85 15.00 -0.65
CA GLU A 110 -12.57 14.23 0.57
C GLU A 110 -11.57 14.98 1.46
N LEU A 111 -10.50 15.53 0.86
CA LEU A 111 -9.52 16.31 1.60
C LEU A 111 -10.12 17.60 2.18
N TYR A 112 -11.02 18.24 1.44
CA TYR A 112 -11.73 19.44 1.87
C TYR A 112 -12.64 19.15 3.07
N GLU A 113 -13.43 18.06 3.01
CA GLU A 113 -14.30 17.67 4.13
C GLU A 113 -13.47 17.26 5.36
N TYR A 114 -12.41 16.50 5.18
CA TYR A 114 -11.48 16.16 6.27
C TYR A 114 -10.80 17.41 6.86
N GLY A 115 -10.45 18.38 6.03
CA GLY A 115 -9.94 19.67 6.51
C GLY A 115 -10.93 20.40 7.41
N LYS A 116 -12.24 20.35 7.10
CA LYS A 116 -13.27 20.93 7.98
C LYS A 116 -13.34 20.28 9.35
N GLU A 117 -13.22 18.95 9.41
CA GLU A 117 -13.19 18.20 10.68
C GLU A 117 -12.01 18.65 11.55
N LEU A 118 -10.88 18.97 10.91
CA LEU A 118 -9.68 19.50 11.57
C LEU A 118 -9.69 21.02 11.79
N ASN A 119 -10.78 21.72 11.45
CA ASN A 119 -10.86 23.19 11.43
C ASN A 119 -9.79 23.86 10.54
N LYS A 120 -9.39 23.19 9.46
CA LYS A 120 -8.40 23.67 8.49
C LYS A 120 -9.06 23.98 7.14
N LYS A 121 -8.72 25.14 6.56
CA LYS A 121 -9.23 25.55 5.26
C LYS A 121 -8.30 25.04 4.16
N ILE A 122 -8.79 24.12 3.34
CA ILE A 122 -8.08 23.57 2.20
C ILE A 122 -8.59 24.20 0.91
N SER A 123 -7.72 24.88 0.17
CA SER A 123 -8.06 25.42 -1.13
C SER A 123 -7.79 24.40 -2.26
N LEU A 124 -8.45 24.61 -3.40
CA LEU A 124 -8.14 23.81 -4.60
C LEU A 124 -6.67 23.96 -5.03
N THR A 125 -6.10 25.16 -4.88
CA THR A 125 -4.69 25.40 -5.18
C THR A 125 -3.78 24.59 -4.29
N ASP A 126 -4.05 24.48 -2.98
CA ASP A 126 -3.28 23.64 -2.05
C ASP A 126 -3.34 22.17 -2.48
N TYR A 127 -4.53 21.71 -2.87
CA TYR A 127 -4.69 20.34 -3.36
C TYR A 127 -3.90 20.08 -4.65
N LEU A 128 -3.95 20.99 -5.61
CA LEU A 128 -3.22 20.83 -6.87
C LEU A 128 -1.70 20.86 -6.69
N VAL A 129 -1.20 21.60 -5.69
CA VAL A 129 0.25 21.69 -5.41
C VAL A 129 0.73 20.52 -4.54
N TRP A 130 -0.03 20.14 -3.52
CA TRP A 130 0.44 19.22 -2.47
C TRP A 130 -0.19 17.83 -2.50
N GLY A 131 -1.20 17.63 -3.35
CA GLY A 131 -1.89 16.34 -3.50
C GLY A 131 -2.83 16.00 -2.36
N GLY A 132 -3.31 14.75 -2.40
CA GLY A 132 -4.41 14.25 -1.58
C GLY A 132 -4.03 13.37 -0.40
N PHE A 133 -2.77 13.34 0.06
CA PHE A 133 -2.39 12.58 1.25
C PHE A 133 -3.00 13.21 2.51
N PRO A 134 -3.96 12.56 3.19
CA PRO A 134 -4.71 13.20 4.29
C PRO A 134 -3.83 13.52 5.49
N LYS A 135 -2.89 12.67 5.85
CA LYS A 135 -1.97 12.88 6.97
C LYS A 135 -1.21 14.21 6.87
N ARG A 136 -0.96 14.68 5.64
CA ARG A 136 -0.29 15.96 5.41
C ARG A 136 -0.99 17.12 6.13
N ILE A 137 -2.31 17.21 6.03
CA ILE A 137 -3.05 18.34 6.59
C ILE A 137 -3.23 18.30 8.10
N GLU A 138 -2.83 17.22 8.77
CA GLU A 138 -2.79 17.16 10.23
C GLU A 138 -1.66 18.02 10.80
N PHE A 139 -0.59 18.26 10.04
CA PHE A 139 0.51 19.14 10.45
C PHE A 139 0.12 20.62 10.31
N ASP A 140 0.51 21.44 11.32
CA ASP A 140 0.11 22.83 11.38
C ASP A 140 0.95 23.76 10.50
N SER A 141 2.22 23.45 10.30
CA SER A 141 3.10 24.26 9.45
C SER A 141 3.29 23.67 8.06
N LEU A 142 3.37 24.56 7.07
CA LEU A 142 3.67 24.18 5.69
C LEU A 142 5.03 23.45 5.57
N GLU A 143 5.99 23.83 6.40
CA GLU A 143 7.30 23.18 6.43
C GLU A 143 7.21 21.73 6.89
N ALA A 144 6.44 21.45 7.95
CA ALA A 144 6.20 20.09 8.43
C ALA A 144 5.44 19.25 7.40
N GLN A 145 4.47 19.85 6.69
CA GLN A 145 3.77 19.18 5.59
C GLN A 145 4.71 18.80 4.45
N LYS A 146 5.60 19.70 4.04
CA LYS A 146 6.62 19.42 3.02
C LYS A 146 7.58 18.33 3.43
N ARG A 147 8.08 18.38 4.69
CA ARG A 147 8.96 17.35 5.22
C ARG A 147 8.28 15.99 5.20
N TYR A 148 7.06 15.90 5.68
CA TYR A 148 6.29 14.66 5.65
C TYR A 148 6.15 14.08 4.22
N LEU A 149 5.85 14.91 3.22
CA LEU A 149 5.72 14.45 1.83
C LEU A 149 7.06 14.00 1.25
N ASN A 150 8.16 14.68 1.57
CA ASN A 150 9.50 14.27 1.15
C ASN A 150 9.91 12.94 1.79
N ASP A 151 9.68 12.79 3.10
CA ASP A 151 9.97 11.54 3.81
C ASP A 151 9.14 10.38 3.28
N LEU A 152 7.88 10.64 2.92
CA LEU A 152 7.00 9.66 2.30
C LEU A 152 7.49 9.24 0.91
N ASP A 153 7.87 10.20 0.06
CA ASP A 153 8.44 9.93 -1.27
C ASP A 153 9.74 9.10 -1.17
N GLU A 154 10.65 9.49 -0.27
CA GLU A 154 11.86 8.71 -0.01
C GLU A 154 11.56 7.30 0.48
N THR A 155 10.60 7.14 1.37
CA THR A 155 10.20 5.83 1.89
C THR A 155 9.64 4.94 0.78
N ILE A 156 8.71 5.45 -0.02
CA ILE A 156 8.12 4.71 -1.15
C ILE A 156 9.21 4.33 -2.16
N VAL A 157 10.03 5.28 -2.60
CA VAL A 157 11.06 5.02 -3.61
C VAL A 157 12.13 4.06 -3.07
N SER A 158 12.60 4.25 -1.84
CA SER A 158 13.70 3.47 -1.27
C SER A 158 13.25 2.09 -0.80
N ASN A 159 12.18 1.99 -0.03
CA ASN A 159 11.73 0.75 0.59
C ASN A 159 10.86 -0.08 -0.34
N ASP A 160 9.81 0.54 -0.91
CA ASP A 160 8.83 -0.19 -1.68
C ASP A 160 9.30 -0.50 -3.11
N ILE A 161 10.23 0.28 -3.64
CA ILE A 161 10.72 0.07 -4.99
C ILE A 161 12.16 -0.45 -4.97
N ILE A 162 13.14 0.36 -4.51
CA ILE A 162 14.56 0.03 -4.65
C ILE A 162 14.91 -1.26 -3.89
N ASN A 163 14.56 -1.35 -2.63
CA ASN A 163 14.87 -2.52 -1.80
C ASN A 163 14.12 -3.77 -2.27
N ARG A 164 12.85 -3.60 -2.59
CA ARG A 164 11.99 -4.69 -3.04
C ARG A 164 12.43 -5.31 -4.35
N TYR A 165 12.75 -4.49 -5.35
CA TYR A 165 13.21 -4.96 -6.66
C TYR A 165 14.74 -5.13 -6.73
N LYS A 166 15.44 -4.96 -5.60
CA LYS A 166 16.89 -5.10 -5.47
C LYS A 166 17.66 -4.29 -6.52
N ILE A 167 17.27 -3.03 -6.70
CA ILE A 167 17.84 -2.15 -7.71
C ILE A 167 19.26 -1.74 -7.28
N ARG A 168 20.28 -2.22 -7.98
CA ARG A 168 21.68 -1.99 -7.62
C ARG A 168 22.14 -0.55 -7.83
N LYS A 169 21.56 0.16 -8.82
CA LYS A 169 21.91 1.55 -9.18
C LYS A 169 20.79 2.49 -8.70
N SER A 170 20.65 2.60 -7.39
CA SER A 170 19.56 3.36 -6.76
C SER A 170 19.51 4.83 -7.16
N GLU A 171 20.68 5.50 -7.19
CA GLU A 171 20.77 6.90 -7.57
C GLU A 171 20.39 7.15 -9.04
N ASP A 172 20.82 6.25 -9.94
CA ASP A 172 20.43 6.33 -11.34
C ASP A 172 18.92 6.08 -11.52
N PHE A 173 18.36 5.13 -10.75
CA PHE A 173 16.94 4.87 -10.73
C PHE A 173 16.15 6.09 -10.24
N LYS A 174 16.55 6.72 -9.14
CA LYS A 174 15.93 7.95 -8.63
C LYS A 174 15.88 9.07 -9.67
N LYS A 175 16.97 9.23 -10.47
CA LYS A 175 16.98 10.20 -11.57
C LYS A 175 15.92 9.88 -12.64
N VAL A 176 15.72 8.60 -12.95
CA VAL A 176 14.67 8.18 -13.90
C VAL A 176 13.28 8.47 -13.34
N VAL A 177 13.04 8.15 -12.06
CA VAL A 177 11.78 8.48 -11.37
C VAL A 177 11.52 9.99 -11.43
N ASN A 178 12.50 10.81 -11.06
CA ASN A 178 12.38 12.27 -11.11
C ASN A 178 12.09 12.78 -12.52
N PHE A 179 12.73 12.22 -13.55
CA PHE A 179 12.43 12.59 -14.94
C PHE A 179 10.97 12.30 -15.29
N ILE A 180 10.44 11.15 -14.89
CA ILE A 180 9.05 10.76 -15.15
C ILE A 180 8.09 11.71 -14.42
N LEU A 181 8.35 12.03 -13.15
CA LEU A 181 7.53 12.93 -12.35
C LEU A 181 7.48 14.35 -12.94
N ILE A 182 8.65 14.90 -13.34
CA ILE A 182 8.73 16.23 -13.97
C ILE A 182 8.10 16.23 -15.36
N SER A 183 8.14 15.11 -16.07
CA SER A 183 7.53 14.95 -17.39
C SER A 183 6.05 14.60 -17.36
N ASN A 184 5.41 14.68 -16.19
CA ASN A 184 3.97 14.43 -16.06
C ASN A 184 3.18 15.31 -17.05
N ALA A 185 2.17 14.71 -17.67
CA ALA A 185 1.36 15.33 -18.73
C ALA A 185 2.14 15.68 -20.03
N ARG A 186 3.35 15.14 -20.22
CA ARG A 186 4.11 15.25 -21.48
C ARG A 186 4.38 13.89 -22.08
N ASN A 187 4.47 13.83 -23.40
CA ASN A 187 4.92 12.61 -24.06
C ASN A 187 6.42 12.42 -23.87
N TYR A 188 6.82 11.27 -23.39
CA TYR A 188 8.22 10.86 -23.32
C TYR A 188 8.40 9.43 -23.86
N SER A 189 9.61 9.13 -24.26
CA SER A 189 10.00 7.80 -24.73
C SER A 189 11.12 7.24 -23.88
N VAL A 190 11.31 5.94 -23.91
CA VAL A 190 12.48 5.28 -23.27
C VAL A 190 13.78 5.89 -23.77
N LYS A 191 13.83 6.26 -25.06
CA LYS A 191 14.99 6.90 -25.66
C LYS A 191 15.23 8.28 -25.05
N SER A 192 14.19 9.13 -24.91
CA SER A 192 14.35 10.47 -24.32
C SER A 192 14.83 10.43 -22.87
N ILE A 193 14.39 9.42 -22.09
CA ILE A 193 14.91 9.22 -20.74
C ILE A 193 16.39 8.83 -20.79
N CYS A 194 16.75 7.90 -21.67
CA CYS A 194 18.13 7.46 -21.83
C CYS A 194 19.07 8.59 -22.27
N ASP A 195 18.61 9.43 -23.20
CA ASP A 195 19.36 10.60 -23.66
C ASP A 195 19.53 11.64 -22.55
N TYR A 196 18.46 11.91 -21.78
CA TYR A 196 18.53 12.77 -20.59
C TYR A 196 19.56 12.25 -19.57
N MET A 197 19.52 10.96 -19.24
CA MET A 197 20.48 10.35 -18.32
C MET A 197 21.92 10.48 -18.81
N ASN A 198 22.16 10.21 -20.07
CA ASN A 198 23.48 10.29 -20.68
C ASN A 198 24.03 11.72 -20.70
N THR A 199 23.19 12.71 -20.99
CA THR A 199 23.60 14.13 -20.96
C THR A 199 23.88 14.63 -19.54
N HIS A 200 23.32 14.00 -18.51
CA HIS A 200 23.55 14.32 -17.09
C HIS A 200 24.59 13.41 -16.44
N GLY A 201 25.49 12.84 -17.23
CA GLY A 201 26.66 12.10 -16.75
C GLY A 201 26.38 10.67 -16.28
N THR A 202 25.21 10.14 -16.53
CA THR A 202 24.82 8.77 -16.14
C THR A 202 24.71 7.88 -17.36
N LYS A 203 25.70 7.01 -17.60
CA LYS A 203 25.61 6.01 -18.69
C LYS A 203 24.49 5.02 -18.44
N CYS A 204 23.42 5.12 -19.21
CA CYS A 204 22.25 4.28 -19.10
C CYS A 204 21.91 3.63 -20.45
N SER A 205 21.57 2.35 -20.44
CA SER A 205 21.10 1.65 -21.64
C SER A 205 19.57 1.67 -21.74
N ILE A 206 19.08 1.63 -22.96
CA ILE A 206 17.62 1.53 -23.24
C ILE A 206 16.99 0.33 -22.51
N ASN A 207 17.69 -0.80 -22.45
CA ASN A 207 17.18 -1.98 -21.75
C ASN A 207 17.09 -1.80 -20.23
N THR A 208 18.01 -1.05 -19.63
CA THR A 208 17.96 -0.71 -18.20
C THR A 208 16.76 0.19 -17.90
N VAL A 209 16.57 1.24 -18.71
CA VAL A 209 15.43 2.16 -18.56
C VAL A 209 14.10 1.42 -18.75
N LYS A 210 13.98 0.54 -19.76
CA LYS A 210 12.79 -0.29 -19.97
C LYS A 210 12.44 -1.13 -18.73
N LYS A 211 13.46 -1.76 -18.11
CA LYS A 211 13.26 -2.55 -16.88
C LYS A 211 12.75 -1.68 -15.73
N TRP A 212 13.30 -0.47 -15.59
CA TRP A 212 12.93 0.43 -14.50
C TRP A 212 11.52 1.03 -14.64
N ILE A 213 11.09 1.30 -15.87
CA ILE A 213 9.72 1.80 -16.14
C ILE A 213 8.66 0.70 -15.95
N ALA A 214 9.06 -0.58 -16.06
CA ALA A 214 8.16 -1.72 -15.90
C ALA A 214 7.94 -2.14 -14.43
N ILE A 215 8.63 -1.49 -13.49
CA ILE A 215 8.45 -1.66 -12.04
C ILE A 215 7.26 -0.82 -11.55
#